data_0470ce6882ee8ddcda79c6b3074d5e08
#
_entry.id   0470ce6882ee8ddcda79c6b3074d5e08
#
_cell.length_a   1.000
_cell.length_b   1.000
_cell.length_c   1.000
_cell.angle_alpha   90.00
_cell.angle_beta   90.00
_cell.angle_gamma   90.00
#
_symmetry.space_group_name_H-M   'P 1'
#
loop_
_entity.id
_entity.type
_entity.pdbx_description
1 polymer ?
#
loop_
_entity_poly.entity_id
_entity_poly.type
_entity_poly.pdbx_seq_one_letter_code
_entity_poly.pdbx_strand_id
1 'polypeptide(L)'
;MAAENVRITVFDTTLRDGEQSPGCSMNRQEKLRLAHQLDRLGVDVIEAGFPIASHGDFEAVKAISAVVRRPIIAGLARASRPDIERAWEALQDAAHPRIHVFLATSDIHLQYKLRITREQCLAQAREAVAFAKSLCADVEFSPEDATRTDPEFLCQVLEAVVAAGATTLNIPDTVGYTIPSEFGELISTIRRRVKGIENVTISAHCHNDLGMAVANTMSAISAGARQVECTINGIGERAGNAALEEIVMAMRVRRDRYPYEVGIAGEHLFLASQMLSEITGVPVQPNKAVTGRNAFAHEAGIHQDGMLKNPLTYEIMTPQSVGVPDSKLVLGKHSGRHALAIRCEQLGYKFDRRALDDIYRRFVRLADKIKHVEDHHLLELIRDTHKPAASATPLFEPIPAMASAAASASAREASRDTARPFPLTQPGNSFGVPLTSSLTRTRTKRSISGACRIWGV
;
A
#
# COMPACT_ATOMS: atom_id res chain seq x y z
N MET A 1 -3.55 -14.79 34.94
CA MET A 1 -2.79 -13.57 34.62
C MET A 1 -3.38 -13.04 33.34
N ALA A 2 -3.91 -11.82 33.33
CA ALA A 2 -4.35 -11.14 32.11
C ALA A 2 -3.12 -11.08 31.19
N ALA A 3 -3.23 -11.59 29.97
CA ALA A 3 -2.18 -11.43 28.99
C ALA A 3 -1.99 -9.92 28.82
N GLU A 4 -0.78 -9.42 29.08
CA GLU A 4 -0.44 -8.04 28.71
C GLU A 4 -0.79 -7.89 27.21
N ASN A 5 -1.61 -6.89 26.90
CA ASN A 5 -1.96 -6.57 25.52
C ASN A 5 -0.71 -6.12 24.77
N VAL A 6 -0.04 -7.08 24.15
CA VAL A 6 1.18 -6.83 23.38
C VAL A 6 0.78 -6.07 22.10
N ARG A 7 1.35 -4.88 21.92
CA ARG A 7 1.11 -4.04 20.76
C ARG A 7 2.11 -4.35 19.63
N ILE A 8 1.61 -4.37 18.41
CA ILE A 8 2.43 -4.36 17.19
C ILE A 8 2.51 -2.94 16.68
N THR A 9 3.73 -2.43 16.52
CA THR A 9 4.04 -1.14 15.93
C THR A 9 3.89 -1.24 14.41
N VAL A 10 3.08 -0.36 13.83
CA VAL A 10 2.90 -0.26 12.37
C VAL A 10 3.79 0.87 11.86
N PHE A 11 4.79 0.50 11.08
CA PHE A 11 5.71 1.40 10.40
C PHE A 11 5.29 1.51 8.94
N ASP A 12 4.84 2.69 8.52
CA ASP A 12 4.47 2.96 7.14
C ASP A 12 5.63 3.56 6.36
N THR A 13 6.06 2.89 5.30
CA THR A 13 7.11 3.35 4.39
C THR A 13 6.57 3.76 3.00
N THR A 14 5.28 4.09 2.89
CA THR A 14 4.67 4.53 1.63
C THR A 14 5.39 5.75 1.03
N LEU A 15 5.82 6.70 1.89
CA LEU A 15 6.49 7.93 1.48
C LEU A 15 7.99 7.76 1.19
N ARG A 16 8.56 6.56 1.39
CA ARG A 16 9.96 6.26 1.07
C ARG A 16 10.07 5.09 0.10
N ASP A 17 9.84 3.83 0.53
CA ASP A 17 9.93 2.65 -0.32
C ASP A 17 8.76 2.59 -1.32
N GLY A 18 7.56 2.95 -0.85
CA GLY A 18 6.37 3.02 -1.70
C GLY A 18 6.56 3.93 -2.90
N GLU A 19 7.08 5.14 -2.71
CA GLU A 19 7.30 6.09 -3.82
C GLU A 19 8.43 5.72 -4.77
N GLN A 20 9.31 4.77 -4.38
CA GLN A 20 10.35 4.22 -5.25
C GLN A 20 9.76 3.32 -6.34
N SER A 21 8.50 2.92 -6.22
CA SER A 21 7.79 2.25 -7.31
C SER A 21 7.75 3.14 -8.56
N PRO A 22 8.03 2.59 -9.76
CA PRO A 22 7.99 3.37 -11.00
C PRO A 22 6.64 4.08 -11.18
N GLY A 23 6.66 5.41 -11.32
CA GLY A 23 5.47 6.24 -11.48
C GLY A 23 4.80 6.70 -10.17
N CYS A 24 5.31 6.31 -9.00
CA CYS A 24 4.73 6.67 -7.71
C CYS A 24 5.44 7.83 -6.99
N SER A 25 6.40 8.49 -7.62
CA SER A 25 7.09 9.64 -7.03
C SER A 25 6.13 10.75 -6.65
N MET A 26 6.30 11.32 -5.46
CA MET A 26 5.43 12.32 -4.88
C MET A 26 6.16 13.64 -4.66
N ASN A 27 5.50 14.75 -4.94
CA ASN A 27 6.02 16.06 -4.57
C ASN A 27 5.81 16.36 -3.07
N ARG A 28 6.42 17.44 -2.59
CA ARG A 28 6.32 17.83 -1.16
C ARG A 28 4.88 17.99 -0.66
N GLN A 29 3.98 18.55 -1.46
CA GLN A 29 2.59 18.77 -1.04
C GLN A 29 1.81 17.46 -0.95
N GLU A 30 2.04 16.56 -1.90
CA GLU A 30 1.46 15.21 -1.91
C GLU A 30 1.94 14.39 -0.72
N LYS A 31 3.26 14.41 -0.43
CA LYS A 31 3.82 13.75 0.77
C LYS A 31 3.22 14.31 2.07
N LEU A 32 3.08 15.63 2.19
CA LEU A 32 2.43 16.25 3.36
C LEU A 32 0.96 15.82 3.50
N ARG A 33 0.20 15.85 2.40
CA ARG A 33 -1.20 15.43 2.39
C ARG A 33 -1.35 13.98 2.85
N LEU A 34 -0.50 13.10 2.33
CA LEU A 34 -0.54 11.68 2.69
C LEU A 34 -0.03 11.45 4.11
N ALA A 35 1.02 12.16 4.57
CA ALA A 35 1.52 12.08 5.95
C ALA A 35 0.43 12.43 6.97
N HIS A 36 -0.37 13.46 6.72
CA HIS A 36 -1.52 13.78 7.56
C HIS A 36 -2.60 12.69 7.55
N GLN A 37 -2.81 12.02 6.41
CA GLN A 37 -3.75 10.89 6.35
C GLN A 37 -3.21 9.67 7.10
N LEU A 38 -1.91 9.38 7.01
CA LEU A 38 -1.25 8.32 7.77
C LEU A 38 -1.32 8.59 9.28
N ASP A 39 -1.17 9.84 9.69
CA ASP A 39 -1.36 10.24 11.09
C ASP A 39 -2.80 9.99 11.57
N ARG A 40 -3.81 10.39 10.79
CA ARG A 40 -5.24 10.11 11.09
C ARG A 40 -5.54 8.61 11.08
N LEU A 41 -4.93 7.86 10.18
CA LEU A 41 -5.05 6.41 10.10
C LEU A 41 -4.50 5.73 11.38
N GLY A 42 -3.59 6.39 12.08
CA GLY A 42 -3.08 5.89 13.35
C GLY A 42 -1.79 5.08 13.23
N VAL A 43 -1.01 5.22 12.14
CA VAL A 43 0.30 4.56 12.04
C VAL A 43 1.23 5.03 13.16
N ASP A 44 2.10 4.15 13.64
CA ASP A 44 2.99 4.45 14.75
C ASP A 44 4.27 5.16 14.27
N VAL A 45 4.75 4.79 13.10
CA VAL A 45 5.95 5.36 12.47
C VAL A 45 5.65 5.70 11.01
N ILE A 46 6.07 6.87 10.56
CA ILE A 46 6.05 7.29 9.16
C ILE A 46 7.50 7.46 8.68
N GLU A 47 7.94 6.64 7.74
CA GLU A 47 9.20 6.87 7.05
C GLU A 47 8.98 7.89 5.95
N ALA A 48 9.38 9.13 6.22
CA ALA A 48 8.99 10.29 5.42
C ALA A 48 9.78 10.43 4.11
N GLY A 49 10.94 9.76 3.99
CA GLY A 49 11.76 9.79 2.79
C GLY A 49 13.23 9.45 3.03
N PHE A 50 14.06 9.76 2.01
CA PHE A 50 15.51 9.55 2.00
C PHE A 50 16.23 10.89 1.77
N PRO A 51 16.50 11.68 2.83
CA PRO A 51 16.90 13.08 2.74
C PRO A 51 18.15 13.39 1.90
N ILE A 52 19.05 12.43 1.73
CA ILE A 52 20.24 12.60 0.89
C ILE A 52 19.95 12.38 -0.60
N ALA A 53 18.82 11.73 -0.96
CA ALA A 53 18.51 11.37 -2.34
C ALA A 53 18.31 12.60 -3.23
N SER A 54 17.64 13.64 -2.72
CA SER A 54 17.41 14.89 -3.44
C SER A 54 17.11 16.05 -2.49
N HIS A 55 17.22 17.28 -2.99
CA HIS A 55 16.79 18.46 -2.24
C HIS A 55 15.27 18.42 -1.97
N GLY A 56 14.46 17.98 -2.93
CA GLY A 56 13.01 17.86 -2.77
C GLY A 56 12.63 16.87 -1.67
N ASP A 57 13.33 15.74 -1.59
CA ASP A 57 13.07 14.73 -0.57
C ASP A 57 13.47 15.23 0.83
N PHE A 58 14.63 15.92 0.93
CA PHE A 58 15.02 16.59 2.16
C PHE A 58 13.98 17.60 2.66
N GLU A 59 13.50 18.47 1.78
CA GLU A 59 12.48 19.48 2.13
C GLU A 59 11.13 18.84 2.50
N ALA A 60 10.78 17.71 1.90
CA ALA A 60 9.57 16.98 2.25
C ALA A 60 9.67 16.36 3.65
N VAL A 61 10.77 15.65 3.95
CA VAL A 61 11.02 15.08 5.29
C VAL A 61 11.03 16.18 6.34
N LYS A 62 11.74 17.29 6.11
CA LYS A 62 11.78 18.42 7.02
C LYS A 62 10.39 19.02 7.27
N ALA A 63 9.59 19.20 6.22
CA ALA A 63 8.25 19.75 6.34
C ALA A 63 7.32 18.81 7.14
N ILE A 64 7.39 17.50 6.91
CA ILE A 64 6.62 16.50 7.66
C ILE A 64 7.03 16.51 9.13
N SER A 65 8.34 16.52 9.41
CA SER A 65 8.90 16.59 10.77
C SER A 65 8.37 17.78 11.57
N ALA A 66 8.20 18.92 10.91
CA ALA A 66 7.73 20.15 11.57
C ALA A 66 6.23 20.12 11.93
N VAL A 67 5.38 19.39 11.18
CA VAL A 67 3.91 19.50 11.33
C VAL A 67 3.23 18.24 11.84
N VAL A 68 3.77 17.06 11.57
CA VAL A 68 3.20 15.77 12.05
C VAL A 68 3.80 15.46 13.41
N ARG A 69 2.96 15.32 14.45
CA ARG A 69 3.45 15.33 15.83
C ARG A 69 3.24 14.02 16.60
N ARG A 70 2.22 13.22 16.26
CA ARG A 70 1.89 12.01 17.01
C ARG A 70 2.81 10.82 16.68
N PRO A 71 3.00 10.42 15.40
CA PRO A 71 3.83 9.29 15.06
C PRO A 71 5.33 9.63 15.19
N ILE A 72 6.16 8.61 15.27
CA ILE A 72 7.59 8.73 15.03
C ILE A 72 7.79 9.08 13.56
N ILE A 73 8.65 10.06 13.28
CA ILE A 73 9.07 10.39 11.91
C ILE A 73 10.46 9.81 11.68
N ALA A 74 10.54 8.88 10.74
CA ALA A 74 11.78 8.23 10.37
C ALA A 74 12.31 8.80 9.04
N GLY A 75 13.64 8.88 8.94
CA GLY A 75 14.35 9.22 7.72
C GLY A 75 15.44 8.20 7.43
N LEU A 76 15.49 7.73 6.17
CA LEU A 76 16.45 6.73 5.73
C LEU A 76 17.84 7.34 5.54
N ALA A 77 18.88 6.60 5.92
CA ALA A 77 20.29 6.94 5.72
C ALA A 77 21.11 5.69 5.40
N ARG A 78 21.97 5.76 4.39
CA ARG A 78 23.04 4.75 4.25
C ARG A 78 23.97 4.82 5.45
N ALA A 79 24.70 3.74 5.72
CA ALA A 79 25.70 3.68 6.79
C ALA A 79 26.92 4.56 6.45
N SER A 80 26.71 5.86 6.29
CA SER A 80 27.74 6.87 6.03
C SER A 80 27.43 8.16 6.80
N ARG A 81 28.47 8.85 7.29
CA ARG A 81 28.30 10.11 8.03
C ARG A 81 27.47 11.15 7.28
N PRO A 82 27.76 11.46 6.00
CA PRO A 82 26.98 12.48 5.28
C PRO A 82 25.48 12.18 5.17
N ASP A 83 25.13 10.91 4.97
CA ASP A 83 23.74 10.50 4.89
C ASP A 83 23.02 10.66 6.25
N ILE A 84 23.69 10.21 7.32
CA ILE A 84 23.16 10.28 8.69
C ILE A 84 23.00 11.73 9.15
N GLU A 85 23.99 12.59 8.89
CA GLU A 85 23.91 14.02 9.17
C GLU A 85 22.76 14.67 8.41
N ARG A 86 22.61 14.34 7.13
CA ARG A 86 21.54 14.86 6.29
C ARG A 86 20.14 14.40 6.75
N ALA A 87 20.03 13.15 7.18
CA ALA A 87 18.79 12.65 7.78
C ALA A 87 18.46 13.37 9.08
N TRP A 88 19.45 13.56 9.95
CA TRP A 88 19.26 14.29 11.19
C TRP A 88 18.85 15.76 10.97
N GLU A 89 19.50 16.48 10.05
CA GLU A 89 19.11 17.85 9.68
C GLU A 89 17.63 17.97 9.28
N ALA A 90 17.07 16.94 8.61
CA ALA A 90 15.68 16.93 8.21
C ALA A 90 14.71 16.53 9.34
N LEU A 91 15.19 15.77 10.34
CA LEU A 91 14.38 15.20 11.40
C LEU A 91 14.39 15.99 12.71
N GLN A 92 15.33 16.91 12.91
CA GLN A 92 15.52 17.58 14.21
C GLN A 92 14.29 18.34 14.73
N ASP A 93 13.38 18.74 13.86
CA ASP A 93 12.12 19.41 14.23
C ASP A 93 10.98 18.43 14.55
N ALA A 94 11.18 17.12 14.37
CA ALA A 94 10.16 16.11 14.68
C ALA A 94 9.94 15.99 16.21
N ALA A 95 8.70 15.71 16.62
CA ALA A 95 8.42 15.46 18.04
C ALA A 95 9.08 14.16 18.51
N HIS A 96 9.11 13.18 17.63
CA HIS A 96 9.66 11.85 17.86
C HIS A 96 10.50 11.45 16.64
N PRO A 97 11.76 11.87 16.54
CA PRO A 97 12.63 11.56 15.41
C PRO A 97 13.19 10.13 15.52
N ARG A 98 13.36 9.47 14.37
CA ARG A 98 14.11 8.21 14.23
C ARG A 98 15.05 8.30 13.03
N ILE A 99 16.31 7.93 13.21
CA ILE A 99 17.25 7.73 12.11
C ILE A 99 17.21 6.25 11.74
N HIS A 100 16.85 5.95 10.48
CA HIS A 100 16.84 4.59 9.95
C HIS A 100 18.09 4.37 9.10
N VAL A 101 19.05 3.62 9.64
CA VAL A 101 20.33 3.32 8.98
C VAL A 101 20.25 1.96 8.29
N PHE A 102 20.72 1.86 7.05
CA PHE A 102 20.81 0.58 6.37
C PHE A 102 22.20 0.32 5.77
N LEU A 103 22.56 -0.97 5.71
CA LEU A 103 23.77 -1.45 5.04
C LEU A 103 23.52 -2.89 4.57
N ALA A 104 23.86 -3.19 3.32
CA ALA A 104 23.72 -4.54 2.81
C ALA A 104 24.74 -5.50 3.43
N THR A 105 24.30 -6.71 3.77
CA THR A 105 25.10 -7.69 4.51
C THR A 105 25.31 -9.01 3.78
N SER A 106 24.52 -9.30 2.72
CA SER A 106 24.69 -10.54 1.96
C SER A 106 25.97 -10.52 1.13
N ASP A 107 26.60 -11.69 0.99
CA ASP A 107 27.87 -11.81 0.25
C ASP A 107 27.75 -11.31 -1.19
N ILE A 108 26.61 -11.50 -1.84
CA ILE A 108 26.37 -10.97 -3.19
C ILE A 108 26.43 -9.44 -3.22
N HIS A 109 25.85 -8.78 -2.22
CA HIS A 109 25.91 -7.32 -2.13
C HIS A 109 27.29 -6.82 -1.71
N LEU A 110 27.95 -7.49 -0.77
CA LEU A 110 29.30 -7.16 -0.36
C LEU A 110 30.29 -7.24 -1.55
N GLN A 111 30.19 -8.29 -2.35
CA GLN A 111 31.06 -8.51 -3.48
C GLN A 111 30.81 -7.58 -4.66
N TYR A 112 29.54 -7.43 -5.08
CA TYR A 112 29.22 -6.76 -6.34
C TYR A 112 28.76 -5.32 -6.20
N LYS A 113 28.03 -4.98 -5.13
CA LYS A 113 27.48 -3.65 -4.88
C LYS A 113 28.44 -2.78 -4.08
N LEU A 114 28.90 -3.26 -2.94
CA LEU A 114 29.70 -2.47 -1.98
C LEU A 114 31.21 -2.63 -2.18
N ARG A 115 31.65 -3.81 -2.62
CA ARG A 115 33.08 -4.16 -2.81
C ARG A 115 33.88 -4.04 -1.52
N ILE A 116 33.33 -4.54 -0.42
CA ILE A 116 33.93 -4.56 0.92
C ILE A 116 33.92 -5.97 1.49
N THR A 117 34.79 -6.23 2.49
CA THR A 117 34.80 -7.50 3.21
C THR A 117 33.71 -7.53 4.29
N ARG A 118 33.44 -8.73 4.85
CA ARG A 118 32.52 -8.88 6.00
C ARG A 118 33.00 -8.08 7.22
N GLU A 119 34.31 -8.03 7.47
CA GLU A 119 34.93 -7.26 8.57
C GLU A 119 34.70 -5.77 8.39
N GLN A 120 34.89 -5.27 7.17
CA GLN A 120 34.63 -3.85 6.84
C GLN A 120 33.14 -3.52 6.99
N CYS A 121 32.23 -4.41 6.55
CA CYS A 121 30.80 -4.26 6.71
C CYS A 121 30.43 -4.17 8.21
N LEU A 122 30.92 -5.09 9.03
CA LEU A 122 30.67 -5.12 10.46
C LEU A 122 31.14 -3.83 11.15
N ALA A 123 32.36 -3.36 10.83
CA ALA A 123 32.91 -2.12 11.37
C ALA A 123 32.05 -0.91 10.95
N GLN A 124 31.69 -0.81 9.66
CA GLN A 124 30.89 0.29 9.13
C GLN A 124 29.48 0.31 9.75
N ALA A 125 28.80 -0.84 9.90
CA ALA A 125 27.49 -0.93 10.54
C ALA A 125 27.55 -0.40 11.98
N ARG A 126 28.50 -0.89 12.77
CA ARG A 126 28.69 -0.46 14.16
C ARG A 126 28.97 1.04 14.28
N GLU A 127 29.89 1.57 13.47
CA GLU A 127 30.28 2.99 13.51
C GLU A 127 29.14 3.90 13.08
N ALA A 128 28.36 3.51 12.05
CA ALA A 128 27.21 4.26 11.57
C ALA A 128 26.10 4.34 12.62
N VAL A 129 25.76 3.21 13.26
CA VAL A 129 24.75 3.18 14.34
C VAL A 129 25.23 3.99 15.55
N ALA A 130 26.49 3.84 15.99
CA ALA A 130 27.02 4.63 17.09
C ALA A 130 26.98 6.14 16.78
N PHE A 131 27.28 6.53 15.55
CA PHE A 131 27.18 7.92 15.12
C PHE A 131 25.72 8.41 15.08
N ALA A 132 24.81 7.65 14.49
CA ALA A 132 23.39 7.99 14.49
C ALA A 132 22.85 8.13 15.93
N LYS A 133 23.24 7.22 16.83
CA LYS A 133 22.88 7.24 18.25
C LYS A 133 23.39 8.49 18.98
N SER A 134 24.52 9.05 18.58
CA SER A 134 25.02 10.30 19.16
C SER A 134 24.17 11.53 18.78
N LEU A 135 23.37 11.43 17.71
CA LEU A 135 22.48 12.49 17.22
C LEU A 135 21.03 12.29 17.64
N CYS A 136 20.55 11.05 17.63
CA CYS A 136 19.16 10.68 17.85
C CYS A 136 19.04 9.51 18.83
N ALA A 137 18.12 9.61 19.79
CA ALA A 137 17.92 8.56 20.78
C ALA A 137 17.30 7.27 20.20
N ASP A 138 16.51 7.38 19.13
CA ASP A 138 15.85 6.28 18.46
C ASP A 138 16.52 5.99 17.11
N VAL A 139 17.16 4.82 17.00
CA VAL A 139 17.92 4.40 15.82
C VAL A 139 17.47 3.02 15.38
N GLU A 140 16.96 2.93 14.16
CA GLU A 140 16.64 1.67 13.51
C GLU A 140 17.78 1.27 12.56
N PHE A 141 18.09 -0.04 12.53
CA PHE A 141 19.10 -0.59 11.63
C PHE A 141 18.52 -1.71 10.78
N SER A 142 18.73 -1.62 9.46
CA SER A 142 18.37 -2.64 8.48
C SER A 142 19.62 -3.28 7.85
N PRO A 143 19.91 -4.55 8.10
CA PRO A 143 20.86 -5.33 7.31
C PRO A 143 20.22 -5.68 5.94
N GLU A 144 20.37 -4.79 4.94
CA GLU A 144 19.77 -5.01 3.61
C GLU A 144 20.14 -6.39 3.08
N ASP A 145 19.13 -7.10 2.52
CA ASP A 145 19.25 -8.47 2.03
C ASP A 145 19.54 -9.50 3.14
N ALA A 146 18.92 -9.30 4.32
CA ALA A 146 19.12 -10.14 5.49
C ALA A 146 18.81 -11.61 5.23
N THR A 147 17.77 -11.88 4.43
CA THR A 147 17.30 -13.25 4.14
C THR A 147 18.26 -14.07 3.31
N ARG A 148 19.19 -13.43 2.58
CA ARG A 148 20.28 -14.07 1.83
C ARG A 148 21.64 -13.89 2.48
N THR A 149 21.71 -13.25 3.62
CA THR A 149 22.92 -13.12 4.42
C THR A 149 23.22 -14.42 5.14
N ASP A 150 24.50 -14.80 5.24
CA ASP A 150 24.93 -15.92 6.07
C ASP A 150 24.41 -15.74 7.49
N PRO A 151 23.66 -16.70 8.08
CA PRO A 151 23.00 -16.52 9.36
C PRO A 151 23.94 -16.23 10.54
N GLU A 152 25.18 -16.75 10.50
CA GLU A 152 26.17 -16.47 11.53
C GLU A 152 26.65 -15.03 11.44
N PHE A 153 26.98 -14.59 10.23
CA PHE A 153 27.41 -13.23 9.99
C PHE A 153 26.30 -12.22 10.28
N LEU A 154 25.04 -12.53 9.91
CA LEU A 154 23.89 -11.69 10.24
C LEU A 154 23.78 -11.48 11.76
N CYS A 155 23.87 -12.55 12.56
CA CYS A 155 23.84 -12.42 14.01
C CYS A 155 24.99 -11.56 14.55
N GLN A 156 26.20 -11.70 14.01
CA GLN A 156 27.36 -10.87 14.40
C GLN A 156 27.12 -9.39 14.11
N VAL A 157 26.57 -9.05 12.94
CA VAL A 157 26.22 -7.65 12.59
C VAL A 157 25.16 -7.12 13.55
N LEU A 158 24.08 -7.88 13.80
CA LEU A 158 23.00 -7.49 14.70
C LEU A 158 23.48 -7.28 16.14
N GLU A 159 24.32 -8.16 16.66
CA GLU A 159 24.95 -7.97 18.00
C GLU A 159 25.78 -6.68 18.05
N ALA A 160 26.58 -6.41 17.02
CA ALA A 160 27.42 -5.22 16.98
C ALA A 160 26.61 -3.92 16.95
N VAL A 161 25.50 -3.87 16.20
CA VAL A 161 24.64 -2.67 16.13
C VAL A 161 23.78 -2.49 17.37
N VAL A 162 23.33 -3.59 18.01
CA VAL A 162 22.69 -3.52 19.35
C VAL A 162 23.64 -2.93 20.38
N ALA A 163 24.86 -3.42 20.44
CA ALA A 163 25.89 -2.89 21.33
C ALA A 163 26.25 -1.41 21.02
N ALA A 164 26.10 -0.97 19.76
CA ALA A 164 26.29 0.42 19.33
C ALA A 164 25.10 1.34 19.64
N GLY A 165 23.96 0.78 20.08
CA GLY A 165 22.79 1.53 20.55
C GLY A 165 21.58 1.54 19.61
N ALA A 166 21.48 0.64 18.66
CA ALA A 166 20.25 0.43 17.89
C ALA A 166 19.07 0.12 18.83
N THR A 167 17.93 0.72 18.60
CA THR A 167 16.68 0.53 19.35
C THR A 167 15.72 -0.42 18.61
N THR A 168 15.87 -0.50 17.31
CA THR A 168 15.08 -1.38 16.44
C THR A 168 15.99 -2.08 15.43
N LEU A 169 15.78 -3.37 15.25
CA LEU A 169 16.41 -4.18 14.21
C LEU A 169 15.36 -4.59 13.19
N ASN A 170 15.42 -4.00 12.02
CA ASN A 170 14.53 -4.36 10.93
C ASN A 170 15.16 -5.44 10.06
N ILE A 171 14.43 -6.51 9.81
CA ILE A 171 14.91 -7.68 9.07
C ILE A 171 14.24 -7.71 7.70
N PRO A 172 14.95 -7.30 6.62
CA PRO A 172 14.33 -7.22 5.30
C PRO A 172 14.49 -8.50 4.47
N ASP A 173 13.37 -8.98 3.93
CA ASP A 173 13.31 -9.84 2.76
C ASP A 173 13.32 -8.94 1.51
N THR A 174 14.49 -8.41 1.20
CA THR A 174 14.71 -7.34 0.21
C THR A 174 14.31 -7.73 -1.21
N VAL A 175 14.41 -9.01 -1.56
CA VAL A 175 14.07 -9.51 -2.89
C VAL A 175 12.81 -10.38 -2.91
N GLY A 176 12.10 -10.46 -1.79
CA GLY A 176 10.79 -11.11 -1.69
C GLY A 176 10.81 -12.59 -2.04
N TYR A 177 11.87 -13.33 -1.66
CA TYR A 177 12.06 -14.71 -2.11
C TYR A 177 11.80 -15.76 -1.02
N THR A 178 11.69 -15.34 0.25
CA THR A 178 11.44 -16.29 1.34
C THR A 178 9.97 -16.73 1.39
N ILE A 179 9.79 -17.91 1.98
CA ILE A 179 8.45 -18.40 2.35
C ILE A 179 8.20 -18.18 3.85
N PRO A 180 6.92 -18.20 4.31
CA PRO A 180 6.60 -17.87 5.70
C PRO A 180 7.31 -18.70 6.76
N SER A 181 7.54 -20.00 6.54
CA SER A 181 8.26 -20.85 7.47
C SER A 181 9.72 -20.44 7.63
N GLU A 182 10.41 -20.13 6.54
CA GLU A 182 11.82 -19.72 6.54
C GLU A 182 11.97 -18.36 7.22
N PHE A 183 11.11 -17.39 6.89
CA PHE A 183 11.18 -16.07 7.48
C PHE A 183 10.88 -16.08 8.97
N GLY A 184 9.87 -16.85 9.41
CA GLY A 184 9.58 -17.06 10.83
C GLY A 184 10.73 -17.75 11.58
N GLU A 185 11.38 -18.72 10.96
CA GLU A 185 12.54 -19.38 11.55
C GLU A 185 13.74 -18.43 11.70
N LEU A 186 13.98 -17.57 10.70
CA LEU A 186 15.02 -16.54 10.76
C LEU A 186 14.79 -15.60 11.95
N ILE A 187 13.58 -15.07 12.13
CA ILE A 187 13.22 -14.20 13.26
C ILE A 187 13.40 -14.95 14.60
N SER A 188 12.95 -16.20 14.69
CA SER A 188 13.12 -17.03 15.89
C SER A 188 14.61 -17.27 16.20
N THR A 189 15.44 -17.44 15.17
CA THR A 189 16.88 -17.66 15.31
C THR A 189 17.58 -16.39 15.80
N ILE A 190 17.25 -15.23 15.24
CA ILE A 190 17.75 -13.92 15.69
C ILE A 190 17.42 -13.71 17.17
N ARG A 191 16.17 -13.95 17.58
CA ARG A 191 15.74 -13.84 18.97
C ARG A 191 16.48 -14.75 19.94
N ARG A 192 16.88 -15.93 19.50
CA ARG A 192 17.61 -16.89 20.36
C ARG A 192 19.09 -16.61 20.45
N ARG A 193 19.69 -16.03 19.38
CA ARG A 193 21.15 -15.99 19.23
C ARG A 193 21.76 -14.63 19.48
N VAL A 194 21.07 -13.54 19.09
CA VAL A 194 21.61 -12.18 19.19
C VAL A 194 21.59 -11.72 20.64
N LYS A 195 22.73 -11.36 21.18
CA LYS A 195 22.87 -10.85 22.55
C LYS A 195 22.30 -9.43 22.66
N GLY A 196 21.57 -9.14 23.72
CA GLY A 196 20.95 -7.84 23.97
C GLY A 196 19.64 -7.65 23.21
N ILE A 197 19.14 -8.68 22.50
CA ILE A 197 17.92 -8.64 21.71
C ILE A 197 16.67 -8.32 22.53
N GLU A 198 16.69 -8.63 23.82
CA GLU A 198 15.61 -8.35 24.77
C GLU A 198 15.37 -6.85 25.00
N ASN A 199 16.34 -6.01 24.67
CA ASN A 199 16.30 -4.56 24.86
C ASN A 199 15.92 -3.79 23.57
N VAL A 200 15.67 -4.50 22.45
CA VAL A 200 15.41 -3.90 21.16
C VAL A 200 14.16 -4.49 20.52
N THR A 201 13.52 -3.72 19.66
CA THR A 201 12.38 -4.17 18.86
C THR A 201 12.86 -4.89 17.60
N ILE A 202 12.31 -6.08 17.30
CA ILE A 202 12.49 -6.72 15.99
C ILE A 202 11.37 -6.24 15.08
N SER A 203 11.74 -5.72 13.93
CA SER A 203 10.88 -5.31 12.82
C SER A 203 11.00 -6.29 11.65
N ALA A 204 9.93 -6.45 10.89
CA ALA A 204 9.89 -7.24 9.66
C ALA A 204 9.54 -6.36 8.46
N HIS A 205 10.35 -6.43 7.42
CA HIS A 205 10.13 -5.76 6.15
C HIS A 205 10.15 -6.80 5.02
N CYS A 206 9.07 -6.91 4.24
CA CYS A 206 8.94 -7.96 3.24
C CYS A 206 8.50 -7.39 1.90
N HIS A 207 9.27 -7.68 0.84
CA HIS A 207 8.85 -7.47 -0.55
C HIS A 207 7.99 -8.62 -1.07
N ASN A 208 7.23 -8.35 -2.13
CA ASN A 208 6.11 -9.20 -2.58
C ASN A 208 6.36 -9.92 -3.91
N ASP A 209 7.63 -10.15 -4.26
CA ASP A 209 7.99 -10.72 -5.56
C ASP A 209 7.39 -12.11 -5.81
N LEU A 210 7.25 -12.92 -4.77
CA LEU A 210 6.56 -14.21 -4.82
C LEU A 210 5.11 -14.17 -4.31
N GLY A 211 4.56 -12.97 -4.00
CA GLY A 211 3.21 -12.84 -3.44
C GLY A 211 3.11 -13.26 -1.97
N MET A 212 4.22 -13.30 -1.24
CA MET A 212 4.31 -13.82 0.13
C MET A 212 4.52 -12.74 1.20
N ALA A 213 4.63 -11.46 0.84
CA ALA A 213 5.03 -10.40 1.76
C ALA A 213 4.17 -10.33 3.02
N VAL A 214 2.84 -10.31 2.89
CA VAL A 214 1.93 -10.30 4.04
C VAL A 214 2.05 -11.58 4.87
N ALA A 215 2.14 -12.73 4.21
CA ALA A 215 2.27 -14.02 4.89
C ALA A 215 3.59 -14.14 5.67
N ASN A 216 4.70 -13.65 5.08
CA ASN A 216 6.00 -13.57 5.74
C ASN A 216 5.95 -12.65 6.96
N THR A 217 5.36 -11.46 6.82
CA THR A 217 5.17 -10.51 7.93
C THR A 217 4.34 -11.12 9.08
N MET A 218 3.24 -11.80 8.77
CA MET A 218 2.42 -12.48 9.77
C MET A 218 3.19 -13.63 10.47
N SER A 219 4.04 -14.33 9.75
CA SER A 219 4.93 -15.34 10.30
C SER A 219 5.99 -14.74 11.24
N ALA A 220 6.56 -13.59 10.86
CA ALA A 220 7.49 -12.85 11.72
C ALA A 220 6.85 -12.39 13.04
N ILE A 221 5.61 -11.86 13.00
CA ILE A 221 4.85 -11.52 14.22
C ILE A 221 4.71 -12.74 15.14
N SER A 222 4.33 -13.88 14.57
CA SER A 222 4.21 -15.15 15.32
C SER A 222 5.53 -15.60 15.92
N ALA A 223 6.64 -15.33 15.23
CA ALA A 223 8.00 -15.64 15.67
C ALA A 223 8.59 -14.61 16.66
N GLY A 224 7.90 -13.48 16.86
CA GLY A 224 8.26 -12.50 17.90
C GLY A 224 8.68 -11.13 17.40
N ALA A 225 8.51 -10.79 16.13
CA ALA A 225 8.57 -9.41 15.66
C ALA A 225 7.47 -8.57 16.34
N ARG A 226 7.78 -7.32 16.63
CA ARG A 226 6.86 -6.38 17.30
C ARG A 226 6.71 -5.06 16.55
N GLN A 227 7.41 -4.88 15.45
CA GLN A 227 7.19 -3.85 14.45
C GLN A 227 7.05 -4.52 13.08
N VAL A 228 6.23 -3.95 12.22
CA VAL A 228 6.05 -4.37 10.82
C VAL A 228 6.17 -3.16 9.92
N GLU A 229 7.04 -3.23 8.92
CA GLU A 229 7.11 -2.26 7.83
C GLU A 229 6.16 -2.67 6.72
N CYS A 230 5.40 -1.73 6.23
CA CYS A 230 4.39 -1.95 5.22
C CYS A 230 4.09 -0.66 4.46
N THR A 231 3.31 -0.77 3.39
CA THR A 231 2.87 0.38 2.61
C THR A 231 1.37 0.32 2.35
N ILE A 232 0.74 1.47 2.18
CA ILE A 232 -0.63 1.52 1.69
C ILE A 232 -0.70 0.85 0.31
N ASN A 233 -1.68 -0.02 0.12
CA ASN A 233 -1.90 -0.83 -1.10
C ASN A 233 -0.75 -1.79 -1.44
N GLY A 234 0.27 -1.90 -0.62
CA GLY A 234 1.44 -2.71 -0.88
C GLY A 234 2.33 -2.15 -1.99
N ILE A 235 2.30 -0.84 -2.29
CA ILE A 235 3.19 -0.26 -3.31
C ILE A 235 4.66 -0.33 -2.89
N GLY A 236 5.57 -0.30 -3.86
CA GLY A 236 7.02 -0.35 -3.65
C GLY A 236 7.76 -0.87 -4.87
N GLU A 237 9.06 -1.04 -4.71
CA GLU A 237 9.93 -1.58 -5.76
C GLU A 237 9.42 -2.92 -6.29
N ARG A 238 9.52 -3.14 -7.59
CA ARG A 238 9.16 -4.37 -8.33
C ARG A 238 7.69 -4.77 -8.12
N ALA A 239 7.44 -5.82 -7.28
CA ALA A 239 6.10 -6.29 -6.95
C ALA A 239 5.51 -5.64 -5.69
N GLY A 240 6.24 -4.70 -5.07
CA GLY A 240 5.82 -3.93 -3.91
C GLY A 240 6.17 -4.58 -2.57
N ASN A 241 5.58 -4.02 -1.52
CA ASN A 241 5.77 -4.38 -0.12
C ASN A 241 4.57 -5.16 0.43
N ALA A 242 4.68 -5.59 1.67
CA ALA A 242 3.53 -6.04 2.44
C ALA A 242 2.50 -4.91 2.57
N ALA A 243 1.24 -5.22 2.29
CA ALA A 243 0.16 -4.23 2.32
C ALA A 243 -0.33 -3.98 3.75
N LEU A 244 -0.33 -2.71 4.18
CA LEU A 244 -0.73 -2.28 5.52
C LEU A 244 -2.15 -2.76 5.88
N GLU A 245 -3.10 -2.52 4.99
CA GLU A 245 -4.51 -2.87 5.18
C GLU A 245 -4.72 -4.38 5.37
N GLU A 246 -3.94 -5.20 4.66
CA GLU A 246 -4.04 -6.66 4.74
C GLU A 246 -3.49 -7.19 6.07
N ILE A 247 -2.34 -6.69 6.51
CA ILE A 247 -1.74 -7.04 7.81
C ILE A 247 -2.68 -6.68 8.95
N VAL A 248 -3.17 -5.44 8.96
CA VAL A 248 -4.04 -4.92 10.03
C VAL A 248 -5.34 -5.70 10.11
N MET A 249 -5.98 -5.95 8.97
CA MET A 249 -7.25 -6.67 8.95
C MET A 249 -7.07 -8.16 9.25
N ALA A 250 -5.96 -8.78 8.83
CA ALA A 250 -5.63 -10.15 9.23
C ALA A 250 -5.53 -10.28 10.75
N MET A 251 -4.84 -9.37 11.44
CA MET A 251 -4.75 -9.38 12.90
C MET A 251 -6.11 -9.14 13.57
N ARG A 252 -6.92 -8.20 13.04
CA ARG A 252 -8.24 -7.88 13.61
C ARG A 252 -9.24 -9.02 13.48
N VAL A 253 -9.30 -9.63 12.30
CA VAL A 253 -10.22 -10.74 12.03
C VAL A 253 -9.78 -12.01 12.75
N ARG A 254 -8.47 -12.25 12.85
CA ARG A 254 -7.91 -13.46 13.44
C ARG A 254 -7.30 -13.21 14.82
N ARG A 255 -8.02 -12.47 15.68
CA ARG A 255 -7.62 -12.25 17.09
C ARG A 255 -7.43 -13.57 17.88
N ASP A 256 -8.08 -14.63 17.45
CA ASP A 256 -7.89 -15.98 17.96
C ASP A 256 -6.44 -16.51 17.79
N ARG A 257 -5.75 -16.04 16.74
CA ARG A 257 -4.35 -16.41 16.41
C ARG A 257 -3.36 -15.29 16.68
N TYR A 258 -3.79 -14.06 16.53
CA TYR A 258 -2.99 -12.85 16.70
C TYR A 258 -3.60 -11.97 17.79
N PRO A 259 -3.42 -12.32 19.07
CA PRO A 259 -3.99 -11.58 20.19
C PRO A 259 -3.18 -10.30 20.47
N TYR A 260 -2.90 -9.54 19.43
CA TYR A 260 -2.12 -8.31 19.50
C TYR A 260 -3.00 -7.10 19.21
N GLU A 261 -2.58 -5.94 19.72
CA GLU A 261 -3.22 -4.67 19.44
C GLU A 261 -2.43 -3.92 18.37
N VAL A 262 -3.17 -3.17 17.53
CA VAL A 262 -2.63 -2.24 16.53
C VAL A 262 -3.34 -0.90 16.66
N GLY A 263 -2.59 0.18 16.50
CA GLY A 263 -3.09 1.55 16.65
C GLY A 263 -3.93 2.07 15.47
N ILE A 264 -4.12 1.28 14.43
CA ILE A 264 -4.74 1.71 13.18
C ILE A 264 -6.25 1.92 13.33
N ALA A 265 -6.78 3.05 12.89
CA ALA A 265 -8.20 3.34 12.74
C ALA A 265 -8.70 2.76 11.40
N GLY A 266 -9.37 1.59 11.44
CA GLY A 266 -9.74 0.84 10.24
C GLY A 266 -10.59 1.62 9.26
N GLU A 267 -11.50 2.45 9.77
CA GLU A 267 -12.39 3.32 8.99
C GLU A 267 -11.65 4.33 8.10
N HIS A 268 -10.35 4.51 8.29
CA HIS A 268 -9.50 5.35 7.44
C HIS A 268 -8.71 4.58 6.37
N LEU A 269 -8.76 3.24 6.37
CA LEU A 269 -7.98 2.41 5.41
C LEU A 269 -8.38 2.68 3.97
N PHE A 270 -9.67 2.65 3.66
CA PHE A 270 -10.16 2.88 2.31
C PHE A 270 -9.84 4.28 1.81
N LEU A 271 -9.99 5.30 2.66
CA LEU A 271 -9.64 6.68 2.31
C LEU A 271 -8.14 6.83 2.02
N ALA A 272 -7.27 6.22 2.82
CA ALA A 272 -5.83 6.24 2.59
C ALA A 272 -5.46 5.56 1.26
N SER A 273 -6.08 4.41 0.96
CA SER A 273 -5.91 3.70 -0.31
C SER A 273 -6.35 4.53 -1.52
N GLN A 274 -7.49 5.19 -1.43
CA GLN A 274 -7.98 6.07 -2.50
C GLN A 274 -7.07 7.29 -2.70
N MET A 275 -6.68 7.96 -1.62
CA MET A 275 -5.80 9.12 -1.66
C MET A 275 -4.46 8.79 -2.33
N LEU A 276 -3.86 7.64 -2.00
CA LEU A 276 -2.64 7.19 -2.64
C LEU A 276 -2.84 6.96 -4.15
N SER A 277 -3.94 6.29 -4.54
CA SER A 277 -4.26 6.07 -5.96
C SER A 277 -4.49 7.37 -6.73
N GLU A 278 -5.11 8.38 -6.10
CA GLU A 278 -5.27 9.70 -6.69
C GLU A 278 -3.93 10.41 -6.90
N ILE A 279 -3.04 10.36 -5.91
CA ILE A 279 -1.74 11.01 -5.92
C ILE A 279 -0.81 10.38 -6.97
N THR A 280 -0.74 9.05 -6.99
CA THR A 280 0.20 8.32 -7.86
C THR A 280 -0.36 8.05 -9.26
N GLY A 281 -1.67 8.13 -9.44
CA GLY A 281 -2.35 7.70 -10.68
C GLY A 281 -2.37 6.17 -10.86
N VAL A 282 -1.88 5.39 -9.89
CA VAL A 282 -1.88 3.93 -9.95
C VAL A 282 -3.16 3.39 -9.31
N PRO A 283 -4.08 2.80 -10.11
CA PRO A 283 -5.35 2.32 -9.61
C PRO A 283 -5.18 1.04 -8.79
N VAL A 284 -5.97 0.90 -7.74
CA VAL A 284 -6.08 -0.35 -6.98
C VAL A 284 -6.74 -1.44 -7.85
N GLN A 285 -6.17 -2.64 -7.85
CA GLN A 285 -6.79 -3.77 -8.53
C GLN A 285 -8.20 -4.03 -7.99
N PRO A 286 -9.19 -4.30 -8.85
CA PRO A 286 -10.57 -4.51 -8.40
C PRO A 286 -10.74 -5.61 -7.33
N ASN A 287 -9.93 -6.65 -7.40
CA ASN A 287 -9.91 -7.80 -6.47
C ASN A 287 -8.86 -7.68 -5.36
N LYS A 288 -8.25 -6.50 -5.17
CA LYS A 288 -7.34 -6.27 -4.04
C LYS A 288 -8.06 -6.54 -2.73
N ALA A 289 -7.43 -7.29 -1.84
CA ALA A 289 -7.99 -7.55 -0.53
C ALA A 289 -8.24 -6.23 0.24
N VAL A 290 -9.29 -6.18 1.03
CA VAL A 290 -9.69 -5.08 1.90
C VAL A 290 -10.14 -3.81 1.16
N THR A 291 -9.35 -3.26 0.25
CA THR A 291 -9.56 -1.94 -0.38
C THR A 291 -10.01 -1.99 -1.83
N GLY A 292 -9.97 -3.14 -2.47
CA GLY A 292 -10.43 -3.31 -3.85
C GLY A 292 -11.96 -3.13 -3.99
N ARG A 293 -12.41 -2.58 -5.10
CA ARG A 293 -13.85 -2.32 -5.34
C ARG A 293 -14.72 -3.57 -5.27
N ASN A 294 -14.14 -4.77 -5.46
CA ASN A 294 -14.85 -6.06 -5.41
C ASN A 294 -14.74 -6.73 -4.03
N ALA A 295 -13.98 -6.17 -3.08
CA ALA A 295 -13.76 -6.79 -1.77
C ALA A 295 -15.07 -7.02 -1.00
N PHE A 296 -16.10 -6.18 -1.26
CA PHE A 296 -17.42 -6.24 -0.65
C PHE A 296 -18.53 -6.32 -1.72
N ALA A 297 -18.24 -6.95 -2.87
CA ALA A 297 -19.18 -7.08 -3.97
C ALA A 297 -19.53 -8.54 -4.21
N HIS A 298 -20.81 -8.85 -4.28
CA HIS A 298 -21.31 -10.21 -4.52
C HIS A 298 -22.17 -10.25 -5.79
N GLU A 299 -21.81 -11.09 -6.77
CA GLU A 299 -22.56 -11.27 -8.01
C GLU A 299 -23.23 -12.66 -8.08
N ALA A 300 -22.58 -13.70 -7.56
CA ALA A 300 -23.10 -15.06 -7.63
C ALA A 300 -24.37 -15.20 -6.78
N GLY A 301 -25.46 -15.74 -7.36
CA GLY A 301 -26.76 -15.85 -6.72
C GLY A 301 -26.76 -16.62 -5.40
N ILE A 302 -25.91 -17.66 -5.28
CA ILE A 302 -25.74 -18.41 -4.01
C ILE A 302 -25.13 -17.52 -2.93
N HIS A 303 -24.12 -16.73 -3.28
CA HIS A 303 -23.49 -15.80 -2.34
C HIS A 303 -24.45 -14.68 -1.95
N GLN A 304 -25.15 -14.10 -2.93
CA GLN A 304 -26.15 -13.06 -2.70
C GLN A 304 -27.28 -13.55 -1.77
N ASP A 305 -27.79 -14.75 -1.98
CA ASP A 305 -28.81 -15.33 -1.12
C ASP A 305 -28.31 -15.58 0.32
N GLY A 306 -27.06 -16.04 0.46
CA GLY A 306 -26.41 -16.17 1.76
C GLY A 306 -26.27 -14.83 2.49
N MET A 307 -25.75 -13.83 1.81
CA MET A 307 -25.56 -12.47 2.32
C MET A 307 -26.86 -11.83 2.79
N LEU A 308 -27.93 -11.99 2.01
CA LEU A 308 -29.25 -11.46 2.34
C LEU A 308 -29.88 -12.14 3.57
N LYS A 309 -29.55 -13.38 3.82
CA LYS A 309 -29.99 -14.12 5.01
C LYS A 309 -29.15 -13.77 6.23
N ASN A 310 -27.83 -13.77 6.09
CA ASN A 310 -26.89 -13.38 7.11
C ASN A 310 -25.53 -13.00 6.49
N PRO A 311 -25.07 -11.74 6.59
CA PRO A 311 -23.79 -11.31 6.07
C PRO A 311 -22.60 -12.18 6.51
N LEU A 312 -22.61 -12.73 7.72
CA LEU A 312 -21.56 -13.59 8.23
C LEU A 312 -21.34 -14.89 7.44
N THR A 313 -22.24 -15.23 6.50
CA THR A 313 -22.07 -16.39 5.62
C THR A 313 -20.89 -16.22 4.67
N TYR A 314 -20.57 -15.00 4.27
CA TYR A 314 -19.51 -14.70 3.29
C TYR A 314 -18.63 -13.49 3.65
N GLU A 315 -18.98 -12.70 4.67
CA GLU A 315 -18.16 -11.56 5.13
C GLU A 315 -17.46 -11.90 6.45
N ILE A 316 -16.14 -11.78 6.46
CA ILE A 316 -15.30 -11.91 7.66
C ILE A 316 -14.99 -10.55 8.30
N MET A 317 -15.32 -9.46 7.62
CA MET A 317 -15.22 -8.07 8.04
C MET A 317 -16.33 -7.26 7.37
N THR A 318 -16.80 -6.21 8.01
CA THR A 318 -17.84 -5.35 7.42
C THR A 318 -17.21 -4.23 6.57
N PRO A 319 -17.89 -3.73 5.52
CA PRO A 319 -17.42 -2.59 4.73
C PRO A 319 -17.05 -1.39 5.62
N GLN A 320 -17.91 -1.07 6.58
CA GLN A 320 -17.73 0.06 7.50
C GLN A 320 -16.46 -0.07 8.35
N SER A 321 -16.07 -1.31 8.70
CA SER A 321 -14.85 -1.56 9.49
C SER A 321 -13.56 -1.14 8.79
N VAL A 322 -13.62 -0.91 7.49
CA VAL A 322 -12.50 -0.46 6.65
C VAL A 322 -12.76 0.88 5.94
N GLY A 323 -13.89 1.54 6.24
CA GLY A 323 -14.26 2.84 5.69
C GLY A 323 -14.97 2.79 4.33
N VAL A 324 -15.42 1.64 3.89
CA VAL A 324 -16.30 1.49 2.72
C VAL A 324 -17.74 1.69 3.19
N PRO A 325 -18.54 2.56 2.53
CA PRO A 325 -19.89 2.88 3.00
C PRO A 325 -20.81 1.65 3.11
N ASP A 326 -20.88 0.84 2.05
CA ASP A 326 -21.79 -0.30 1.98
C ASP A 326 -21.29 -1.43 1.08
N SER A 327 -21.77 -2.66 1.34
CA SER A 327 -21.63 -3.80 0.41
C SER A 327 -22.45 -3.55 -0.85
N LYS A 328 -21.90 -3.92 -2.01
CA LYS A 328 -22.60 -3.78 -3.31
C LYS A 328 -23.13 -5.12 -3.80
N LEU A 329 -24.44 -5.22 -3.95
CA LEU A 329 -25.05 -6.25 -4.77
C LEU A 329 -24.86 -5.88 -6.25
N VAL A 330 -23.92 -6.55 -6.89
CA VAL A 330 -23.67 -6.37 -8.33
C VAL A 330 -24.55 -7.33 -9.09
N LEU A 331 -25.36 -6.81 -10.03
CA LEU A 331 -26.18 -7.64 -10.89
C LEU A 331 -25.40 -8.00 -12.17
N GLY A 332 -25.32 -9.29 -12.43
CA GLY A 332 -24.64 -9.84 -13.59
C GLY A 332 -25.16 -11.24 -13.96
N LYS A 333 -24.45 -11.90 -14.85
CA LYS A 333 -24.86 -13.21 -15.42
C LYS A 333 -25.18 -14.28 -14.37
N HIS A 334 -24.52 -14.23 -13.21
CA HIS A 334 -24.65 -15.23 -12.15
C HIS A 334 -25.64 -14.85 -11.04
N SER A 335 -26.27 -13.66 -11.14
CA SER A 335 -27.22 -13.19 -10.14
C SER A 335 -28.53 -13.99 -10.19
N GLY A 336 -29.01 -14.32 -8.99
CA GLY A 336 -30.29 -15.07 -8.83
C GLY A 336 -31.54 -14.16 -8.89
N ARG A 337 -32.73 -14.80 -8.99
CA ARG A 337 -34.03 -14.10 -8.95
C ARG A 337 -34.22 -13.27 -7.69
N HIS A 338 -33.74 -13.75 -6.54
CA HIS A 338 -33.86 -13.06 -5.25
C HIS A 338 -33.13 -11.73 -5.25
N ALA A 339 -31.89 -11.70 -5.72
CA ALA A 339 -31.11 -10.46 -5.83
C ALA A 339 -31.76 -9.48 -6.83
N LEU A 340 -32.26 -9.96 -7.96
CA LEU A 340 -32.98 -9.13 -8.90
C LEU A 340 -34.27 -8.54 -8.28
N ALA A 341 -35.04 -9.34 -7.54
CA ALA A 341 -36.26 -8.89 -6.87
C ALA A 341 -35.96 -7.77 -5.87
N ILE A 342 -34.92 -7.94 -5.01
CA ILE A 342 -34.51 -6.94 -4.03
C ILE A 342 -34.08 -5.66 -4.74
N ARG A 343 -33.31 -5.74 -5.84
CA ARG A 343 -32.87 -4.53 -6.56
C ARG A 343 -34.08 -3.83 -7.20
N CYS A 344 -35.03 -4.57 -7.74
CA CYS A 344 -36.27 -3.99 -8.22
C CYS A 344 -37.06 -3.28 -7.10
N GLU A 345 -37.17 -3.91 -5.91
CA GLU A 345 -37.81 -3.27 -4.74
C GLU A 345 -37.09 -1.99 -4.30
N GLN A 346 -35.75 -1.97 -4.30
CA GLN A 346 -34.97 -0.77 -4.02
C GLN A 346 -35.22 0.35 -5.05
N LEU A 347 -35.53 -0.03 -6.29
CA LEU A 347 -35.89 0.93 -7.35
C LEU A 347 -37.37 1.31 -7.33
N GLY A 348 -38.16 0.82 -6.33
CA GLY A 348 -39.58 1.14 -6.16
C GLY A 348 -40.53 0.21 -6.89
N TYR A 349 -40.08 -0.93 -7.40
CA TYR A 349 -40.90 -1.87 -8.17
C TYR A 349 -41.07 -3.18 -7.42
N LYS A 350 -42.32 -3.59 -7.21
CA LYS A 350 -42.64 -4.89 -6.62
C LYS A 350 -43.42 -5.75 -7.64
N PHE A 351 -42.94 -6.98 -7.86
CA PHE A 351 -43.48 -7.88 -8.85
C PHE A 351 -44.04 -9.16 -8.21
N ASP A 352 -45.10 -9.69 -8.80
CA ASP A 352 -45.51 -11.06 -8.54
C ASP A 352 -44.51 -12.07 -9.15
N ARG A 353 -44.65 -13.33 -8.81
CA ARG A 353 -43.74 -14.39 -9.25
C ARG A 353 -43.65 -14.51 -10.78
N ARG A 354 -44.77 -14.33 -11.50
CA ARG A 354 -44.79 -14.46 -12.96
C ARG A 354 -44.08 -13.30 -13.65
N ALA A 355 -44.38 -12.09 -13.22
CA ALA A 355 -43.74 -10.89 -13.72
C ALA A 355 -42.22 -10.91 -13.45
N LEU A 356 -41.81 -11.30 -12.23
CA LEU A 356 -40.41 -11.45 -11.86
C LEU A 356 -39.69 -12.51 -12.72
N ASP A 357 -40.34 -13.66 -12.99
CA ASP A 357 -39.77 -14.71 -13.84
C ASP A 357 -39.58 -14.24 -15.29
N ASP A 358 -40.50 -13.38 -15.82
CA ASP A 358 -40.32 -12.80 -17.14
C ASP A 358 -39.19 -11.79 -17.19
N ILE A 359 -39.14 -10.85 -16.24
CA ILE A 359 -38.05 -9.89 -16.10
C ILE A 359 -36.71 -10.63 -15.94
N TYR A 360 -36.69 -11.71 -15.13
CA TYR A 360 -35.48 -12.50 -14.92
C TYR A 360 -34.95 -13.14 -16.21
N ARG A 361 -35.85 -13.72 -17.03
CA ARG A 361 -35.46 -14.30 -18.34
C ARG A 361 -34.81 -13.23 -19.25
N ARG A 362 -35.35 -12.04 -19.26
CA ARG A 362 -34.87 -10.93 -20.07
C ARG A 362 -33.55 -10.36 -19.50
N PHE A 363 -33.46 -10.26 -18.16
CA PHE A 363 -32.28 -9.90 -17.45
C PHE A 363 -31.10 -10.84 -17.77
N VAL A 364 -31.28 -12.16 -17.71
CA VAL A 364 -30.22 -13.12 -18.05
C VAL A 364 -29.74 -12.94 -19.49
N ARG A 365 -30.68 -12.76 -20.46
CA ARG A 365 -30.29 -12.49 -21.86
C ARG A 365 -29.48 -11.19 -22.03
N LEU A 366 -29.77 -10.18 -21.24
CA LEU A 366 -29.03 -8.93 -21.22
C LEU A 366 -27.65 -9.15 -20.60
N ALA A 367 -27.59 -9.81 -19.44
CA ALA A 367 -26.35 -10.09 -18.72
C ALA A 367 -25.41 -11.05 -19.48
N ASP A 368 -25.90 -11.84 -20.42
CA ASP A 368 -25.07 -12.58 -21.38
C ASP A 368 -24.37 -11.69 -22.41
N LYS A 369 -24.86 -10.47 -22.62
CA LYS A 369 -24.34 -9.52 -23.62
C LYS A 369 -23.47 -8.42 -22.99
N ILE A 370 -23.77 -8.03 -21.77
CA ILE A 370 -23.05 -6.95 -21.07
C ILE A 370 -22.49 -7.45 -19.73
N LYS A 371 -21.30 -6.98 -19.37
CA LYS A 371 -20.61 -7.45 -18.15
C LYS A 371 -21.18 -6.88 -16.86
N HIS A 372 -21.76 -5.69 -16.90
CA HIS A 372 -22.31 -4.99 -15.74
C HIS A 372 -23.73 -4.54 -16.07
N VAL A 373 -24.69 -5.03 -15.31
CA VAL A 373 -26.09 -4.60 -15.41
C VAL A 373 -26.32 -3.52 -14.37
N GLU A 374 -26.52 -2.29 -14.84
CA GLU A 374 -26.79 -1.12 -14.01
C GLU A 374 -28.29 -0.85 -13.90
N ASP A 375 -28.68 0.04 -12.99
CA ASP A 375 -30.09 0.35 -12.71
C ASP A 375 -30.85 0.84 -13.93
N HIS A 376 -30.25 1.64 -14.80
CA HIS A 376 -30.91 2.11 -16.01
C HIS A 376 -31.30 0.96 -16.95
N HIS A 377 -30.44 -0.06 -17.05
CA HIS A 377 -30.76 -1.27 -17.82
C HIS A 377 -31.97 -2.04 -17.22
N LEU A 378 -32.06 -2.11 -15.88
CA LEU A 378 -33.21 -2.73 -15.23
C LEU A 378 -34.49 -1.93 -15.46
N LEU A 379 -34.40 -0.60 -15.36
CA LEU A 379 -35.55 0.27 -15.64
C LEU A 379 -36.07 0.13 -17.07
N GLU A 380 -35.16 -0.02 -18.04
CA GLU A 380 -35.54 -0.33 -19.44
C GLU A 380 -36.25 -1.67 -19.54
N LEU A 381 -35.70 -2.74 -18.94
CA LEU A 381 -36.34 -4.06 -18.92
C LEU A 381 -37.73 -4.02 -18.27
N ILE A 382 -37.91 -3.25 -17.21
CA ILE A 382 -39.17 -3.08 -16.50
C ILE A 382 -40.17 -2.30 -17.35
N ARG A 383 -39.80 -1.22 -17.98
CA ARG A 383 -40.64 -0.39 -18.86
C ARG A 383 -41.19 -1.17 -20.05
N ASP A 384 -40.36 -2.03 -20.65
CA ASP A 384 -40.74 -2.85 -21.79
C ASP A 384 -41.71 -3.99 -21.41
N THR A 385 -41.79 -4.34 -20.11
CA THR A 385 -42.68 -5.41 -19.62
C THR A 385 -44.01 -4.90 -19.07
N HIS A 386 -44.01 -3.66 -18.57
CA HIS A 386 -45.19 -3.06 -17.96
C HIS A 386 -45.43 -1.65 -18.54
N LYS A 387 -46.39 -1.55 -19.43
CA LYS A 387 -47.29 -0.39 -19.39
C LYS A 387 -47.93 -0.46 -18.00
N PRO A 388 -47.80 0.58 -17.15
CA PRO A 388 -48.37 0.52 -15.80
C PRO A 388 -49.85 0.19 -15.90
N ALA A 389 -50.32 -0.90 -15.28
CA ALA A 389 -51.72 -1.03 -14.95
C ALA A 389 -52.07 0.22 -14.12
N ALA A 390 -53.10 0.92 -14.52
CA ALA A 390 -53.51 2.23 -14.00
C ALA A 390 -53.86 2.29 -12.50
N SER A 391 -53.23 1.48 -11.64
CA SER A 391 -53.50 1.41 -10.19
C SER A 391 -52.27 1.07 -9.32
N ALA A 392 -51.04 1.26 -9.77
CA ALA A 392 -49.89 1.24 -8.86
C ALA A 392 -49.66 2.66 -8.32
N THR A 393 -50.27 2.98 -7.20
CA THR A 393 -49.94 4.16 -6.41
C THR A 393 -48.48 4.04 -6.03
N PRO A 394 -47.61 5.05 -6.33
CA PRO A 394 -46.24 5.01 -5.90
C PRO A 394 -46.21 4.98 -4.36
N LEU A 395 -45.54 4.02 -3.78
CA LEU A 395 -45.40 3.86 -2.33
C LEU A 395 -44.56 4.97 -1.67
N PHE A 396 -43.96 5.85 -2.48
CA PHE A 396 -43.30 7.05 -2.03
C PHE A 396 -43.50 8.16 -3.05
N GLU A 397 -43.99 9.32 -2.58
CA GLU A 397 -43.79 10.56 -3.30
C GLU A 397 -42.26 10.78 -3.45
N PRO A 398 -41.78 11.15 -4.63
CA PRO A 398 -40.38 11.50 -4.78
C PRO A 398 -40.08 12.64 -3.83
N ILE A 399 -39.17 12.44 -2.89
CA ILE A 399 -38.60 13.54 -2.11
C ILE A 399 -38.10 14.54 -3.14
N PRO A 400 -38.60 15.79 -3.18
CA PRO A 400 -38.14 16.76 -4.15
C PRO A 400 -36.63 16.91 -3.92
N ALA A 401 -35.87 16.67 -4.99
CA ALA A 401 -34.45 16.93 -4.98
C ALA A 401 -34.28 18.36 -4.44
N MET A 402 -33.61 18.51 -3.32
CA MET A 402 -33.21 19.81 -2.82
C MET A 402 -32.41 20.48 -3.94
N ALA A 403 -33.06 21.36 -4.66
CA ALA A 403 -32.42 22.25 -5.58
C ALA A 403 -31.35 22.99 -4.78
N SER A 404 -30.10 22.71 -5.13
CA SER A 404 -28.97 23.50 -4.68
C SER A 404 -29.30 24.97 -5.06
N ALA A 405 -29.59 25.77 -4.06
CA ALA A 405 -29.73 27.20 -4.21
C ALA A 405 -28.35 27.80 -4.51
N ALA A 406 -27.99 27.78 -5.79
CA ALA A 406 -26.98 28.68 -6.32
C ALA A 406 -27.69 30.02 -6.55
N ALA A 407 -27.42 30.95 -5.64
CA ALA A 407 -27.96 32.28 -5.61
C ALA A 407 -27.75 32.99 -6.94
N SER A 408 -28.87 33.42 -7.53
CA SER A 408 -28.94 34.51 -8.47
C SER A 408 -28.67 35.82 -7.70
N ALA A 409 -27.48 36.35 -7.81
CA ALA A 409 -27.22 37.76 -7.53
C ALA A 409 -27.20 38.52 -8.84
N SER A 410 -28.19 39.38 -8.97
CA SER A 410 -28.49 40.26 -10.06
C SER A 410 -27.32 41.15 -10.52
N ALA A 411 -27.27 41.29 -11.83
CA ALA A 411 -26.53 42.35 -12.52
C ALA A 411 -26.93 43.75 -12.02
N ARG A 412 -25.93 44.57 -11.76
CA ARG A 412 -25.98 46.00 -11.99
C ARG A 412 -24.63 46.53 -12.45
N GLU A 413 -24.69 47.12 -13.61
CA GLU A 413 -23.79 48.00 -14.34
C GLU A 413 -22.67 48.70 -13.56
N ALA A 414 -21.45 48.68 -14.17
CA ALA A 414 -20.69 49.90 -14.44
C ALA A 414 -19.57 49.61 -15.43
N SER A 415 -19.79 50.08 -16.63
CA SER A 415 -18.97 50.78 -17.63
C SER A 415 -17.43 50.76 -17.55
N ARG A 416 -16.87 50.39 -18.69
CA ARG A 416 -15.71 51.00 -19.42
C ARG A 416 -14.35 50.98 -18.69
N ASP A 417 -13.38 50.24 -19.21
CA ASP A 417 -12.33 50.87 -20.00
C ASP A 417 -11.46 49.84 -20.75
N THR A 418 -10.97 50.32 -21.84
CA THR A 418 -10.20 49.75 -22.96
C THR A 418 -8.79 49.30 -22.55
N ALA A 419 -8.33 48.17 -23.05
CA ALA A 419 -6.95 47.98 -23.51
C ALA A 419 -6.78 46.75 -24.40
N ARG A 420 -6.04 46.97 -25.47
CA ARG A 420 -5.81 46.19 -26.70
C ARG A 420 -4.99 44.91 -26.47
N PRO A 421 -5.06 43.95 -27.41
CA PRO A 421 -4.27 42.73 -27.40
C PRO A 421 -2.84 42.91 -27.90
N PHE A 422 -1.87 42.17 -27.33
CA PHE A 422 -0.52 42.06 -27.88
C PHE A 422 -0.33 40.72 -28.61
N PRO A 423 0.54 40.68 -29.63
CA PRO A 423 0.53 39.65 -30.66
C PRO A 423 1.44 38.46 -30.36
N LEU A 424 1.07 37.35 -30.98
CA LEU A 424 1.88 36.17 -31.22
C LEU A 424 3.14 36.48 -32.02
N THR A 425 4.31 36.11 -31.53
CA THR A 425 5.51 35.95 -32.37
C THR A 425 6.07 34.57 -32.17
N GLN A 426 6.04 33.77 -33.22
CA GLN A 426 6.97 32.66 -33.39
C GLN A 426 8.32 33.20 -33.88
N PRO A 427 9.44 32.52 -33.57
CA PRO A 427 10.52 32.43 -34.54
C PRO A 427 10.87 30.97 -34.87
N GLY A 428 11.10 30.78 -36.13
CA GLY A 428 11.61 29.58 -36.74
C GLY A 428 13.15 29.50 -36.74
N ASN A 429 13.60 28.43 -37.37
CA ASN A 429 14.93 28.06 -37.87
C ASN A 429 15.82 27.24 -36.91
N SER A 430 15.89 25.93 -37.10
CA SER A 430 16.75 25.20 -38.08
C SER A 430 18.23 25.24 -37.74
N PHE A 431 18.73 24.13 -37.20
CA PHE A 431 20.10 23.67 -37.53
C PHE A 431 20.08 22.17 -37.69
N GLY A 432 20.48 21.71 -38.87
CA GLY A 432 20.62 20.34 -39.27
C GLY A 432 21.91 19.73 -38.73
N VAL A 433 21.84 18.41 -38.52
CA VAL A 433 23.02 17.57 -38.25
C VAL A 433 23.02 16.46 -39.31
N PRO A 434 24.15 16.21 -39.95
CA PRO A 434 24.21 15.18 -40.99
C PRO A 434 24.42 13.78 -40.41
N LEU A 435 23.67 12.83 -40.96
CA LEU A 435 23.89 11.40 -40.84
C LEU A 435 25.17 11.00 -41.62
N THR A 436 26.07 10.28 -40.96
CA THR A 436 27.04 9.44 -41.67
C THR A 436 26.95 8.03 -41.14
N SER A 437 26.61 7.16 -42.08
CA SER A 437 26.63 5.69 -41.98
C SER A 437 28.07 5.14 -42.01
N SER A 438 28.34 4.11 -41.21
CA SER A 438 29.22 3.02 -41.70
C SER A 438 28.98 1.73 -40.89
N LEU A 439 28.43 0.78 -41.60
CA LEU A 439 28.40 -0.65 -41.28
C LEU A 439 29.82 -1.21 -41.30
N THR A 440 30.20 -1.97 -40.28
CA THR A 440 31.15 -3.09 -40.50
C THR A 440 30.75 -4.28 -39.63
N ARG A 441 30.31 -5.32 -40.30
CA ARG A 441 30.13 -6.69 -39.79
C ARG A 441 31.47 -7.33 -39.60
N THR A 442 31.72 -7.95 -38.43
CA THR A 442 32.66 -9.07 -38.33
C THR A 442 32.04 -10.21 -37.54
N ARG A 443 31.79 -11.29 -38.26
CA ARG A 443 31.44 -12.62 -37.74
C ARG A 443 32.68 -13.28 -37.18
N THR A 444 32.62 -13.79 -35.95
CA THR A 444 33.48 -14.90 -35.55
C THR A 444 32.62 -15.94 -34.80
N LYS A 445 32.51 -17.09 -35.45
CA LYS A 445 32.03 -18.36 -34.88
C LYS A 445 33.08 -18.89 -33.91
N ARG A 446 32.69 -19.28 -32.70
CA ARG A 446 33.34 -20.37 -31.98
C ARG A 446 32.28 -21.19 -31.25
N SER A 447 32.21 -22.42 -31.64
CA SER A 447 31.55 -23.55 -31.00
C SER A 447 32.26 -23.92 -29.71
N ILE A 448 31.51 -24.16 -28.63
CA ILE A 448 31.95 -25.03 -27.54
C ILE A 448 30.75 -25.87 -27.11
N SER A 449 30.91 -27.15 -27.30
CA SER A 449 30.12 -28.26 -26.75
C SER A 449 30.44 -28.46 -25.28
N GLY A 450 29.46 -28.85 -24.46
CA GLY A 450 29.82 -29.43 -23.17
C GLY A 450 28.68 -29.46 -22.14
N ALA A 451 27.98 -30.60 -22.15
CA ALA A 451 27.50 -31.36 -20.99
C ALA A 451 26.57 -30.72 -19.96
N CYS A 452 25.32 -31.07 -20.12
CA CYS A 452 24.31 -31.23 -19.09
C CYS A 452 24.79 -32.16 -17.96
N ARG A 453 24.68 -31.75 -16.69
CA ARG A 453 24.57 -32.66 -15.54
C ARG A 453 23.40 -32.25 -14.66
N ILE A 454 22.45 -33.13 -14.65
CA ILE A 454 21.29 -33.27 -13.79
C ILE A 454 21.77 -33.50 -12.34
N TRP A 455 21.24 -32.78 -11.38
CA TRP A 455 21.22 -33.18 -9.97
C TRP A 455 19.79 -33.52 -9.57
N GLY A 456 19.54 -34.79 -9.34
CA GLY A 456 18.45 -35.28 -8.53
C GLY A 456 18.96 -35.56 -7.11
N VAL A 457 18.22 -35.13 -6.14
CA VAL A 457 17.64 -35.74 -4.93
C VAL A 457 17.08 -34.60 -4.10
#